data_c46a8dc29b53786b3795d7a6094568b9
#
_entry.id   c46a8dc29b53786b3795d7a6094568b9
#
_cell.length_a   1.000
_cell.length_b   1.000
_cell.length_c   1.000
_cell.angle_alpha   90.00
_cell.angle_beta   90.00
_cell.angle_gamma   90.00
#
_symmetry.space_group_name_H-M   'P 1'
#
loop_
_entity.id
_entity.type
_entity.pdbx_description
1 polymer ?
#
loop_
_entity_poly.entity_id
_entity_poly.type
_entity_poly.pdbx_seq_one_letter_code
_entity_poly.pdbx_strand_id
1 'polypeptide(L)'
;MQERRELCDLFDDLGPSVPTLLEGWKAHDLAAHLVLREHDLVAGPCMVLPGPFQRFAERRRAGFAQRKDFTWLVGRIRSGPPVGFFRIGWVRGLANLNEFFVHHEDVRRANGQGPRSLTPAMDAAVWRNVRRGGRYLSRRLHGCGLEIEWAGTNERVTVHPGSPAARLSGLPGELLLYVFGRQSAAQVEVSGPPEAVAAVHRTHFGM
;
A
#
# COMPACT_ATOMS: atom_id res chain seq x y z
N MET A 1 5.19 12.23 10.66
CA MET A 1 4.66 10.89 10.44
C MET A 1 5.76 9.89 10.66
N GLN A 2 5.55 8.92 11.51
CA GLN A 2 6.54 7.90 11.89
C GLN A 2 6.94 7.04 10.68
N GLU A 3 5.98 6.43 9.96
CA GLU A 3 6.22 5.58 8.78
C GLU A 3 7.12 6.23 7.72
N ARG A 4 6.93 7.53 7.46
CA ARG A 4 7.79 8.26 6.51
C ARG A 4 9.26 8.28 6.95
N ARG A 5 9.52 8.53 8.23
CA ARG A 5 10.88 8.56 8.77
C ARG A 5 11.51 7.18 8.72
N GLU A 6 10.80 6.18 9.22
CA GLU A 6 11.29 4.79 9.23
C GLU A 6 11.57 4.26 7.82
N LEU A 7 10.75 4.60 6.82
CA LEU A 7 11.04 4.25 5.44
C LEU A 7 12.28 4.97 4.91
N CYS A 8 12.46 6.26 5.23
CA CYS A 8 13.65 6.99 4.83
C CYS A 8 14.91 6.44 5.50
N ASP A 9 14.83 6.07 6.78
CA ASP A 9 15.94 5.45 7.51
C ASP A 9 16.28 4.08 6.89
N LEU A 10 15.29 3.28 6.55
CA LEU A 10 15.48 2.00 5.84
C LEU A 10 16.11 2.19 4.44
N PHE A 11 15.75 3.24 3.72
CA PHE A 11 16.38 3.59 2.44
C PHE A 11 17.86 3.96 2.61
N ASP A 12 18.19 4.72 3.66
CA ASP A 12 19.57 5.09 3.95
C ASP A 12 20.42 3.86 4.34
N ASP A 13 19.84 2.92 5.08
CA ASP A 13 20.50 1.68 5.52
C ASP A 13 20.74 0.69 4.36
N LEU A 14 19.75 0.49 3.49
CA LEU A 14 19.79 -0.55 2.46
C LEU A 14 20.33 -0.05 1.11
N GLY A 15 20.20 1.23 0.83
CA GLY A 15 20.65 1.84 -0.42
C GLY A 15 19.71 1.66 -1.62
N PRO A 16 20.10 2.25 -2.79
CA PRO A 16 19.22 2.40 -3.95
C PRO A 16 18.90 1.11 -4.71
N SER A 17 19.77 0.09 -4.61
CA SER A 17 19.75 -1.06 -5.52
C SER A 17 18.95 -2.25 -5.01
N VAL A 18 18.46 -2.21 -3.76
CA VAL A 18 17.71 -3.31 -3.17
C VAL A 18 16.35 -3.48 -3.82
N PRO A 19 15.83 -4.72 -3.88
CA PRO A 19 14.52 -5.01 -4.47
C PRO A 19 13.38 -4.45 -3.63
N THR A 20 12.22 -4.36 -4.24
CA THR A 20 10.92 -4.13 -3.59
C THR A 20 9.95 -5.24 -3.98
N LEU A 21 8.78 -5.34 -3.33
CA LEU A 21 7.72 -6.25 -3.76
C LEU A 21 7.07 -5.85 -5.10
N LEU A 22 7.34 -4.64 -5.58
CA LEU A 22 6.87 -4.18 -6.88
C LEU A 22 7.78 -4.75 -7.97
N GLU A 23 7.22 -5.53 -8.87
CA GLU A 23 7.97 -6.18 -9.95
C GLU A 23 8.77 -5.16 -10.78
N GLY A 24 10.07 -5.41 -10.92
CA GLY A 24 10.99 -4.55 -11.66
C GLY A 24 11.40 -3.25 -10.95
N TRP A 25 10.90 -2.99 -9.73
CA TRP A 25 11.25 -1.77 -9.00
C TRP A 25 12.28 -2.03 -7.91
N LYS A 26 13.32 -1.19 -7.90
CA LYS A 26 14.28 -1.06 -6.82
C LYS A 26 13.88 0.06 -5.85
N ALA A 27 14.57 0.15 -4.72
CA ALA A 27 14.37 1.22 -3.75
C ALA A 27 14.48 2.62 -4.37
N HIS A 28 15.37 2.82 -5.36
CA HIS A 28 15.50 4.07 -6.10
C HIS A 28 14.22 4.42 -6.89
N ASP A 29 13.63 3.44 -7.56
CA ASP A 29 12.38 3.63 -8.31
C ASP A 29 11.22 3.99 -7.41
N LEU A 30 11.15 3.32 -6.24
CA LEU A 30 10.14 3.58 -5.23
C LEU A 30 10.32 4.98 -4.61
N ALA A 31 11.55 5.40 -4.32
CA ALA A 31 11.82 6.74 -3.83
C ALA A 31 11.41 7.81 -4.85
N ALA A 32 11.69 7.60 -6.14
CA ALA A 32 11.25 8.49 -7.21
C ALA A 32 9.71 8.56 -7.31
N HIS A 33 9.02 7.42 -7.17
CA HIS A 33 7.55 7.36 -7.11
C HIS A 33 6.99 8.22 -5.98
N LEU A 34 7.50 8.05 -4.76
CA LEU A 34 7.02 8.79 -3.59
C LEU A 34 7.24 10.30 -3.71
N VAL A 35 8.38 10.72 -4.25
CA VAL A 35 8.64 12.15 -4.51
C VAL A 35 7.64 12.70 -5.53
N LEU A 36 7.45 12.03 -6.67
CA LEU A 36 6.51 12.51 -7.69
C LEU A 36 5.08 12.56 -7.20
N ARG A 37 4.68 11.55 -6.44
CA ARG A 37 3.33 11.49 -5.85
C ARG A 37 3.04 12.71 -4.95
N GLU A 38 4.02 13.18 -4.20
CA GLU A 38 3.83 14.28 -3.24
C GLU A 38 4.13 15.66 -3.80
N HIS A 39 5.00 15.75 -4.80
CA HIS A 39 5.54 17.03 -5.28
C HIS A 39 5.16 17.38 -6.72
N ASP A 40 4.67 16.42 -7.51
CA ASP A 40 4.24 16.66 -8.89
C ASP A 40 2.71 16.73 -8.96
N LEU A 41 2.18 17.93 -9.22
CA LEU A 41 0.75 18.19 -9.26
C LEU A 41 0.05 17.50 -10.45
N VAL A 42 0.80 17.04 -11.44
CA VAL A 42 0.28 16.33 -12.61
C VAL A 42 0.47 14.82 -12.46
N ALA A 43 1.69 14.37 -12.16
CA ALA A 43 1.98 12.94 -12.04
C ALA A 43 1.28 12.29 -10.84
N GLY A 44 1.22 12.97 -9.70
CA GLY A 44 0.59 12.44 -8.49
C GLY A 44 -0.85 11.98 -8.71
N PRO A 45 -1.77 12.82 -9.19
CA PRO A 45 -3.13 12.41 -9.54
C PRO A 45 -3.19 11.32 -10.63
N CYS A 46 -2.30 11.36 -11.63
CA CYS A 46 -2.26 10.37 -12.71
C CYS A 46 -1.89 8.96 -12.24
N MET A 47 -1.22 8.82 -11.09
CA MET A 47 -0.84 7.50 -10.55
C MET A 47 -2.03 6.67 -10.07
N VAL A 48 -3.14 7.31 -9.71
CA VAL A 48 -4.37 6.62 -9.27
C VAL A 48 -5.40 6.44 -10.39
N LEU A 49 -5.17 7.03 -11.56
CA LEU A 49 -6.05 6.94 -12.71
C LEU A 49 -5.60 5.80 -13.65
N PRO A 50 -6.51 4.92 -14.13
CA PRO A 50 -6.17 3.79 -14.98
C PRO A 50 -5.84 4.21 -16.42
N GLY A 51 -5.22 3.28 -17.17
CA GLY A 51 -5.03 3.40 -18.60
C GLY A 51 -3.91 4.37 -19.02
N PRO A 52 -4.16 5.33 -19.93
CA PRO A 52 -3.11 6.19 -20.47
C PRO A 52 -2.45 7.09 -19.43
N PHE A 53 -3.19 7.47 -18.37
CA PHE A 53 -2.67 8.29 -17.27
C PHE A 53 -1.61 7.53 -16.46
N GLN A 54 -1.84 6.26 -16.19
CA GLN A 54 -0.88 5.40 -15.49
C GLN A 54 0.42 5.23 -16.30
N ARG A 55 0.32 5.02 -17.62
CA ARG A 55 1.50 4.94 -18.51
C ARG A 55 2.26 6.26 -18.56
N PHE A 56 1.56 7.39 -18.55
CA PHE A 56 2.20 8.71 -18.49
C PHE A 56 2.96 8.89 -17.16
N ALA A 57 2.33 8.58 -16.03
CA ALA A 57 2.96 8.66 -14.72
C ALA A 57 4.20 7.76 -14.62
N GLU A 58 4.14 6.55 -15.18
CA GLU A 58 5.26 5.60 -15.19
C GLU A 58 6.45 6.09 -16.03
N ARG A 59 6.21 6.60 -17.25
CA ARG A 59 7.27 7.22 -18.06
C ARG A 59 7.92 8.41 -17.36
N ARG A 60 7.11 9.23 -16.71
CA ARG A 60 7.59 10.39 -15.96
C ARG A 60 8.42 9.96 -14.74
N ARG A 61 7.99 8.91 -14.01
CA ARG A 61 8.74 8.29 -12.92
C ARG A 61 10.10 7.79 -13.39
N ALA A 62 10.13 6.96 -14.43
CA ALA A 62 11.36 6.39 -14.94
C ALA A 62 12.37 7.48 -15.37
N GLY A 63 11.92 8.48 -16.14
CA GLY A 63 12.77 9.61 -16.52
C GLY A 63 13.19 10.51 -15.36
N PHE A 64 12.40 10.56 -14.27
CA PHE A 64 12.75 11.30 -13.07
C PHE A 64 13.79 10.54 -12.24
N ALA A 65 13.62 9.23 -12.05
CA ALA A 65 14.58 8.36 -11.37
C ALA A 65 15.96 8.43 -12.02
N GLN A 66 16.04 8.41 -13.35
CA GLN A 66 17.33 8.52 -14.06
C GLN A 66 18.07 9.85 -13.84
N ARG A 67 17.36 10.94 -13.51
CA ARG A 67 17.93 12.28 -13.38
C ARG A 67 18.24 12.70 -11.94
N LYS A 68 17.72 11.96 -10.96
CA LYS A 68 17.83 12.34 -9.53
C LYS A 68 18.62 11.30 -8.75
N ASP A 69 19.56 11.79 -7.98
CA ASP A 69 20.32 10.98 -7.04
C ASP A 69 19.43 10.46 -5.92
N PHE A 70 19.73 9.26 -5.43
CA PHE A 70 18.93 8.58 -4.39
C PHE A 70 18.90 9.37 -3.08
N THR A 71 20.04 9.87 -2.64
CA THR A 71 20.14 10.67 -1.41
C THR A 71 19.29 11.92 -1.50
N TRP A 72 19.25 12.57 -2.66
CA TRP A 72 18.37 13.71 -2.90
C TRP A 72 16.88 13.29 -2.81
N LEU A 73 16.51 12.14 -3.39
CA LEU A 73 15.14 11.62 -3.34
C LEU A 73 14.72 11.34 -1.90
N VAL A 74 15.56 10.64 -1.13
CA VAL A 74 15.29 10.32 0.29
C VAL A 74 15.18 11.60 1.12
N GLY A 75 16.08 12.56 0.94
CA GLY A 75 16.01 13.86 1.60
C GLY A 75 14.70 14.62 1.27
N ARG A 76 14.23 14.50 0.01
CA ARG A 76 12.98 15.14 -0.43
C ARG A 76 11.74 14.47 0.19
N ILE A 77 11.73 13.13 0.29
CA ILE A 77 10.67 12.39 1.01
C ILE A 77 10.68 12.79 2.48
N ARG A 78 11.85 12.82 3.12
CA ARG A 78 12.02 13.14 4.55
C ARG A 78 11.47 14.54 4.89
N SER A 79 11.72 15.53 4.04
CA SER A 79 11.21 16.90 4.22
C SER A 79 9.69 17.04 4.03
N GLY A 80 9.06 16.08 3.35
CA GLY A 80 7.61 16.11 3.06
C GLY A 80 7.20 17.16 2.02
N PRO A 81 5.90 17.22 1.68
CA PRO A 81 5.39 18.13 0.66
C PRO A 81 5.47 19.58 1.16
N PRO A 82 5.98 20.53 0.33
CA PRO A 82 6.19 21.91 0.73
C PRO A 82 4.89 22.68 0.96
N VAL A 83 3.94 22.58 0.07
CA VAL A 83 2.60 23.22 0.12
C VAL A 83 1.66 22.42 -0.79
N GLY A 84 0.36 22.41 -0.52
CA GLY A 84 -0.64 21.89 -1.44
C GLY A 84 -1.62 20.88 -0.87
N PHE A 85 -2.35 20.20 -1.75
CA PHE A 85 -3.46 19.27 -1.47
C PHE A 85 -3.11 18.21 -0.42
N PHE A 86 -1.90 17.67 -0.45
CA PHE A 86 -1.42 16.67 0.51
C PHE A 86 -1.13 17.22 1.92
N ARG A 87 -1.27 18.54 2.16
CA ARG A 87 -1.26 19.12 3.51
C ARG A 87 -2.63 19.13 4.17
N ILE A 88 -3.71 18.90 3.42
CA ILE A 88 -5.06 18.82 3.98
C ILE A 88 -5.15 17.59 4.90
N GLY A 89 -5.53 17.82 6.16
CA GLY A 89 -5.39 16.84 7.24
C GLY A 89 -6.05 15.47 7.00
N TRP A 90 -7.23 15.42 6.36
CA TRP A 90 -7.93 14.17 6.11
C TRP A 90 -7.32 13.35 4.93
N VAL A 91 -6.80 14.04 3.90
CA VAL A 91 -6.06 13.38 2.79
C VAL A 91 -4.76 12.78 3.32
N ARG A 92 -4.08 13.49 4.25
CA ARG A 92 -2.87 12.99 4.93
C ARG A 92 -3.15 11.77 5.80
N GLY A 93 -4.31 11.73 6.46
CA GLY A 93 -4.63 10.66 7.42
C GLY A 93 -4.90 9.30 6.78
N LEU A 94 -5.56 9.28 5.63
CA LEU A 94 -5.96 8.04 4.96
C LEU A 94 -4.96 7.62 3.87
N ALA A 95 -4.77 8.49 2.87
CA ALA A 95 -3.98 8.15 1.69
C ALA A 95 -2.48 8.04 2.00
N ASN A 96 -1.92 8.94 2.83
CA ASN A 96 -0.49 8.93 3.11
C ASN A 96 -0.09 7.84 4.10
N LEU A 97 -0.93 7.51 5.10
CA LEU A 97 -0.62 6.42 6.01
C LEU A 97 -0.51 5.09 5.25
N ASN A 98 -1.52 4.77 4.43
CA ASN A 98 -1.53 3.53 3.66
C ASN A 98 -0.33 3.45 2.70
N GLU A 99 -0.06 4.53 2.00
CA GLU A 99 1.02 4.62 1.03
C GLU A 99 2.39 4.37 1.68
N PHE A 100 2.71 5.12 2.74
CA PHE A 100 4.00 4.96 3.42
C PHE A 100 4.10 3.61 4.12
N PHE A 101 3.02 3.11 4.70
CA PHE A 101 3.00 1.79 5.31
C PHE A 101 3.24 0.67 4.29
N VAL A 102 2.47 0.65 3.19
CA VAL A 102 2.58 -0.39 2.17
C VAL A 102 3.96 -0.37 1.52
N HIS A 103 4.47 0.81 1.16
CA HIS A 103 5.78 0.92 0.53
C HIS A 103 6.94 0.67 1.50
N HIS A 104 6.77 0.94 2.79
CA HIS A 104 7.73 0.51 3.80
C HIS A 104 7.81 -1.03 3.86
N GLU A 105 6.65 -1.70 3.88
CA GLU A 105 6.61 -3.17 3.82
C GLU A 105 7.08 -3.71 2.46
N ASP A 106 6.88 -3.02 1.35
CA ASP A 106 7.41 -3.42 0.04
C ASP A 106 8.95 -3.57 0.07
N VAL A 107 9.65 -2.65 0.74
CA VAL A 107 11.10 -2.73 0.91
C VAL A 107 11.46 -3.78 1.95
N ARG A 108 10.83 -3.77 3.12
CA ARG A 108 11.13 -4.69 4.22
C ARG A 108 10.99 -6.15 3.79
N ARG A 109 9.84 -6.51 3.22
CA ARG A 109 9.50 -7.90 2.84
C ARG A 109 10.38 -8.42 1.72
N ALA A 110 10.69 -7.60 0.72
CA ALA A 110 11.58 -7.97 -0.37
C ALA A 110 13.02 -8.21 0.10
N ASN A 111 13.40 -7.67 1.28
CA ASN A 111 14.74 -7.83 1.87
C ASN A 111 14.73 -8.75 3.10
N GLY A 112 13.81 -9.71 3.15
CA GLY A 112 13.79 -10.80 4.13
C GLY A 112 13.28 -10.42 5.51
N GLN A 113 12.75 -9.21 5.70
CA GLN A 113 12.18 -8.81 6.98
C GLN A 113 10.71 -9.27 7.08
N GLY A 114 10.36 -9.90 8.18
CA GLY A 114 9.00 -10.38 8.45
C GLY A 114 8.03 -9.28 8.89
N PRO A 115 6.79 -9.67 9.24
CA PRO A 115 5.82 -8.76 9.86
C PRO A 115 6.41 -8.06 11.07
N ARG A 116 6.03 -6.80 11.25
CA ARG A 116 6.40 -6.04 12.46
C ARG A 116 5.21 -5.87 13.38
N SER A 117 5.49 -5.84 14.67
CA SER A 117 4.49 -5.46 15.66
C SER A 117 4.23 -3.96 15.56
N LEU A 118 2.99 -3.59 15.33
CA LEU A 118 2.56 -2.19 15.31
C LEU A 118 2.15 -1.76 16.72
N THR A 119 2.14 -0.46 16.96
CA THR A 119 1.52 0.06 18.19
C THR A 119 0.00 -0.07 18.10
N PRO A 120 -0.73 -0.21 19.23
CA PRO A 120 -2.19 -0.28 19.20
C PRO A 120 -2.86 0.90 18.48
N ALA A 121 -2.28 2.09 18.57
CA ALA A 121 -2.76 3.28 17.88
C ALA A 121 -2.59 3.16 16.35
N MET A 122 -1.49 2.55 15.90
CA MET A 122 -1.23 2.30 14.48
C MET A 122 -2.15 1.22 13.94
N ASP A 123 -2.32 0.10 14.64
CA ASP A 123 -3.27 -0.95 14.27
C ASP A 123 -4.68 -0.39 14.11
N ALA A 124 -5.15 0.39 15.07
CA ALA A 124 -6.47 1.03 15.00
C ALA A 124 -6.58 2.01 13.82
N ALA A 125 -5.51 2.74 13.47
CA ALA A 125 -5.49 3.65 12.34
C ALA A 125 -5.53 2.88 11.00
N VAL A 126 -4.73 1.83 10.87
CA VAL A 126 -4.70 0.95 9.70
C VAL A 126 -6.04 0.22 9.54
N TRP A 127 -6.59 -0.34 10.60
CA TRP A 127 -7.90 -0.98 10.59
C TRP A 127 -9.00 -0.04 10.09
N ARG A 128 -9.04 1.19 10.58
CA ARG A 128 -9.97 2.22 10.12
C ARG A 128 -9.84 2.48 8.62
N ASN A 129 -8.62 2.44 8.10
CA ASN A 129 -8.35 2.64 6.68
C ASN A 129 -8.78 1.43 5.84
N VAL A 130 -8.54 0.21 6.31
CA VAL A 130 -9.04 -1.03 5.69
C VAL A 130 -10.57 -1.00 5.59
N ARG A 131 -11.26 -0.64 6.68
CA ARG A 131 -12.73 -0.52 6.69
C ARG A 131 -13.26 0.49 5.67
N ARG A 132 -12.59 1.64 5.54
CA ARG A 132 -13.02 2.72 4.62
C ARG A 132 -12.67 2.46 3.16
N GLY A 133 -11.49 1.90 2.92
CA GLY A 133 -10.95 1.66 1.57
C GLY A 133 -11.28 0.28 1.00
N GLY A 134 -11.62 -0.69 1.84
CA GLY A 134 -11.75 -2.10 1.48
C GLY A 134 -12.71 -2.33 0.33
N ARG A 135 -13.85 -1.63 0.29
CA ARG A 135 -14.83 -1.73 -0.81
C ARG A 135 -14.21 -1.33 -2.17
N TYR A 136 -13.45 -0.26 -2.21
CA TYR A 136 -12.78 0.17 -3.44
C TYR A 136 -11.66 -0.81 -3.84
N LEU A 137 -10.89 -1.26 -2.88
CA LEU A 137 -9.75 -2.15 -3.11
C LEU A 137 -10.19 -3.56 -3.52
N SER A 138 -11.38 -4.01 -3.08
CA SER A 138 -11.98 -5.30 -3.45
C SER A 138 -12.92 -5.23 -4.68
N ARG A 139 -13.00 -4.10 -5.37
CA ARG A 139 -13.94 -3.91 -6.51
C ARG A 139 -13.77 -4.88 -7.68
N ARG A 140 -12.60 -5.51 -7.78
CA ARG A 140 -12.30 -6.54 -8.81
C ARG A 140 -12.72 -7.96 -8.40
N LEU A 141 -13.18 -8.13 -7.16
CA LEU A 141 -13.72 -9.42 -6.71
C LEU A 141 -15.08 -9.65 -7.35
N HIS A 142 -15.27 -10.83 -7.93
CA HIS A 142 -16.50 -11.23 -8.56
C HIS A 142 -16.92 -12.63 -8.11
N GLY A 143 -18.22 -12.88 -8.06
CA GLY A 143 -18.79 -14.19 -7.78
C GLY A 143 -18.86 -14.56 -6.29
N CYS A 144 -18.41 -13.70 -5.38
CA CYS A 144 -18.56 -13.93 -3.94
C CYS A 144 -18.54 -12.62 -3.16
N GLY A 145 -18.97 -12.69 -1.89
CA GLY A 145 -18.77 -11.63 -0.91
C GLY A 145 -17.41 -11.73 -0.22
N LEU A 146 -16.99 -10.65 0.45
CA LEU A 146 -15.78 -10.62 1.28
C LEU A 146 -16.05 -9.88 2.59
N GLU A 147 -15.85 -10.60 3.69
CA GLU A 147 -15.76 -10.07 5.04
C GLU A 147 -14.28 -10.01 5.45
N ILE A 148 -13.87 -8.91 6.08
CA ILE A 148 -12.53 -8.77 6.66
C ILE A 148 -12.65 -8.76 8.19
N GLU A 149 -11.79 -9.53 8.85
CA GLU A 149 -11.77 -9.70 10.31
C GLU A 149 -10.39 -9.32 10.86
N TRP A 150 -10.36 -8.48 11.88
CA TRP A 150 -9.16 -8.24 12.66
C TRP A 150 -8.95 -9.40 13.63
N ALA A 151 -7.99 -10.26 13.34
CA ALA A 151 -7.69 -11.46 14.13
C ALA A 151 -7.42 -11.14 15.62
N GLY A 152 -7.99 -11.98 16.49
CA GLY A 152 -7.86 -11.80 17.94
C GLY A 152 -8.80 -10.74 18.54
N THR A 153 -9.70 -10.17 17.74
CA THR A 153 -10.75 -9.24 18.18
C THR A 153 -12.12 -9.68 17.66
N ASN A 154 -13.17 -8.93 18.02
CA ASN A 154 -14.51 -9.12 17.45
C ASN A 154 -14.81 -8.14 16.31
N GLU A 155 -13.79 -7.42 15.84
CA GLU A 155 -13.93 -6.41 14.80
C GLU A 155 -14.01 -7.04 13.41
N ARG A 156 -15.13 -6.82 12.72
CA ARG A 156 -15.39 -7.31 11.35
C ARG A 156 -16.04 -6.24 10.49
N VAL A 157 -15.85 -6.36 9.18
CA VAL A 157 -16.51 -5.50 8.19
C VAL A 157 -16.73 -6.22 6.88
N THR A 158 -17.93 -6.13 6.30
CA THR A 158 -18.18 -6.55 4.93
C THR A 158 -17.68 -5.47 3.97
N VAL A 159 -16.64 -5.78 3.23
CA VAL A 159 -16.02 -4.85 2.24
C VAL A 159 -16.54 -5.11 0.83
N HIS A 160 -17.01 -6.33 0.54
CA HIS A 160 -17.65 -6.67 -0.74
C HIS A 160 -18.91 -7.49 -0.46
N PRO A 161 -20.11 -6.95 -0.68
CA PRO A 161 -21.35 -7.70 -0.52
C PRO A 161 -21.47 -8.81 -1.55
N GLY A 162 -21.97 -9.98 -1.13
CA GLY A 162 -22.21 -11.12 -2.04
C GLY A 162 -22.42 -12.41 -1.27
N SER A 163 -22.93 -13.42 -1.96
CA SER A 163 -23.12 -14.78 -1.45
C SER A 163 -22.76 -15.78 -2.55
N PRO A 164 -21.99 -16.84 -2.24
CA PRO A 164 -21.37 -17.10 -0.93
C PRO A 164 -20.31 -16.05 -0.56
N ALA A 165 -19.93 -15.95 0.72
CA ALA A 165 -18.93 -15.00 1.19
C ALA A 165 -17.71 -15.70 1.77
N ALA A 166 -16.52 -15.20 1.41
CA ALA A 166 -15.27 -15.55 2.06
C ALA A 166 -14.94 -14.57 3.20
N ARG A 167 -14.11 -15.04 4.14
CA ARG A 167 -13.56 -14.24 5.22
C ARG A 167 -12.05 -14.16 5.09
N LEU A 168 -11.52 -12.95 5.21
CA LEU A 168 -10.09 -12.66 5.28
C LEU A 168 -9.75 -12.23 6.69
N SER A 169 -9.00 -13.04 7.44
CA SER A 169 -8.63 -12.80 8.84
C SER A 169 -7.14 -12.53 8.97
N GLY A 170 -6.76 -11.52 9.76
CA GLY A 170 -5.36 -11.17 10.00
C GLY A 170 -5.20 -9.92 10.84
N LEU A 171 -3.94 -9.54 11.12
CA LEU A 171 -3.63 -8.25 11.73
C LEU A 171 -3.89 -7.11 10.75
N PRO A 172 -4.23 -5.90 11.21
CA PRO A 172 -4.58 -4.77 10.33
C PRO A 172 -3.55 -4.46 9.24
N GLY A 173 -2.25 -4.52 9.56
CA GLY A 173 -1.18 -4.31 8.58
C GLY A 173 -1.16 -5.36 7.48
N GLU A 174 -1.37 -6.63 7.83
CA GLU A 174 -1.41 -7.75 6.87
C GLU A 174 -2.66 -7.67 5.97
N LEU A 175 -3.80 -7.33 6.57
CA LEU A 175 -5.04 -7.10 5.83
C LEU A 175 -4.89 -5.94 4.83
N LEU A 176 -4.22 -4.86 5.24
CA LEU A 176 -3.94 -3.73 4.35
C LEU A 176 -3.05 -4.16 3.19
N LEU A 177 -1.97 -4.88 3.44
CA LEU A 177 -1.07 -5.40 2.39
C LEU A 177 -1.83 -6.28 1.40
N TYR A 178 -2.66 -7.20 1.90
CA TYR A 178 -3.44 -8.09 1.06
C TYR A 178 -4.35 -7.32 0.10
N VAL A 179 -5.16 -6.39 0.62
CA VAL A 179 -6.09 -5.61 -0.21
C VAL A 179 -5.40 -4.58 -1.11
N PHE A 180 -4.13 -4.26 -0.84
CA PHE A 180 -3.26 -3.47 -1.71
C PHE A 180 -2.49 -4.30 -2.74
N GLY A 181 -2.81 -5.61 -2.88
CA GLY A 181 -2.24 -6.48 -3.90
C GLY A 181 -0.91 -7.15 -3.53
N ARG A 182 -0.48 -7.06 -2.27
CA ARG A 182 0.71 -7.77 -1.76
C ARG A 182 0.33 -9.12 -1.16
N GLN A 183 -0.55 -9.83 -1.87
CA GLN A 183 -1.20 -11.05 -1.39
C GLN A 183 -0.20 -12.16 -1.03
N SER A 184 0.85 -12.33 -1.81
CA SER A 184 1.90 -13.35 -1.58
C SER A 184 2.80 -13.05 -0.38
N ALA A 185 2.88 -11.78 0.04
CA ALA A 185 3.71 -11.34 1.15
C ALA A 185 2.91 -11.14 2.46
N ALA A 186 1.58 -11.05 2.36
CA ALA A 186 0.70 -10.81 3.51
C ALA A 186 0.43 -12.10 4.28
N GLN A 187 0.47 -12.02 5.61
CA GLN A 187 0.14 -13.13 6.50
C GLN A 187 -1.33 -13.03 6.93
N VAL A 188 -2.20 -13.63 6.14
CA VAL A 188 -3.65 -13.66 6.36
C VAL A 188 -4.21 -15.06 6.15
N GLU A 189 -5.33 -15.35 6.80
CA GLU A 189 -6.10 -16.56 6.57
C GLU A 189 -7.34 -16.23 5.72
N VAL A 190 -7.56 -17.03 4.68
CA VAL A 190 -8.78 -16.96 3.86
C VAL A 190 -9.63 -18.18 4.15
N SER A 191 -10.84 -17.99 4.63
CA SER A 191 -11.77 -19.06 5.01
C SER A 191 -13.17 -18.84 4.41
N GLY A 192 -13.99 -19.90 4.40
CA GLY A 192 -15.35 -19.88 3.89
C GLY A 192 -15.65 -21.01 2.89
N PRO A 193 -16.76 -20.92 2.14
CA PRO A 193 -17.08 -21.88 1.10
C PRO A 193 -15.97 -21.97 0.05
N PRO A 194 -15.64 -23.19 -0.45
CA PRO A 194 -14.49 -23.40 -1.35
C PRO A 194 -14.49 -22.52 -2.60
N GLU A 195 -15.67 -22.30 -3.19
CA GLU A 195 -15.82 -21.44 -4.37
C GLU A 195 -15.53 -19.96 -4.08
N ALA A 196 -15.91 -19.47 -2.87
CA ALA A 196 -15.62 -18.10 -2.45
C ALA A 196 -14.12 -17.91 -2.14
N VAL A 197 -13.51 -18.88 -1.46
CA VAL A 197 -12.05 -18.90 -1.20
C VAL A 197 -11.27 -18.90 -2.52
N ALA A 198 -11.66 -19.75 -3.47
CA ALA A 198 -11.05 -19.80 -4.79
C ALA A 198 -11.21 -18.49 -5.57
N ALA A 199 -12.35 -17.81 -5.46
CA ALA A 199 -12.58 -16.50 -6.10
C ALA A 199 -11.64 -15.43 -5.51
N VAL A 200 -11.47 -15.40 -4.19
CA VAL A 200 -10.54 -14.48 -3.51
C VAL A 200 -9.11 -14.71 -3.97
N HIS A 201 -8.64 -15.97 -4.04
CA HIS A 201 -7.27 -16.29 -4.46
C HIS A 201 -7.00 -15.95 -5.94
N ARG A 202 -8.01 -16.05 -6.82
CA ARG A 202 -7.86 -15.65 -8.23
C ARG A 202 -7.90 -14.15 -8.47
N THR A 203 -8.40 -13.38 -7.50
CA THR A 203 -8.57 -11.94 -7.65
C THR A 203 -7.27 -11.21 -7.36
N HIS A 204 -6.82 -10.37 -8.31
CA HIS A 204 -5.77 -9.39 -8.04
C HIS A 204 -6.39 -8.17 -7.36
N PHE A 205 -6.13 -8.03 -6.07
CA PHE A 205 -6.53 -6.87 -5.29
C PHE A 205 -5.66 -5.64 -5.61
N GLY A 206 -6.05 -4.50 -5.08
CA GLY A 206 -5.30 -3.26 -5.23
C GLY A 206 -5.74 -2.39 -6.41
N MET A 207 -4.89 -1.44 -6.72
CA MET A 207 -5.12 -0.43 -7.76
C MET A 207 -4.62 -0.88 -9.13
#